data_20488d02590dd55b01cbfa8a449178c8
#
_entry.id   20488d02590dd55b01cbfa8a449178c8
#
_cell.length_a   1.000
_cell.length_b   1.000
_cell.length_c   1.000
_cell.angle_alpha   90.00
_cell.angle_beta   90.00
_cell.angle_gamma   90.00
#
_symmetry.space_group_name_H-M   'P 1'
#
loop_
_entity.id
_entity.type
_entity.pdbx_description
1 polymer ?
#
loop_
_entity_poly.entity_id
_entity_poly.type
_entity_poly.pdbx_seq_one_letter_code
_entity_poly.pdbx_strand_id
1 'polypeptide(L)'
;MIDCLYRRAGSEGDFEVFDSTDGTRSNWDPQIQHGSPPLALMTKQIEQLAGDSGLRIGRLTLDILGAIPVARLWVRAWVDRPGARISLLVAEMSAERPDGGRRPVARVTAWLLATSDTADAVTDRYPPLVEGESVAVPHDWEGAKGYLETVSWRRQPDTGESGNVAWMSPLVPLVDSEPTTALQRLAMVVDSANGAGAALDPSRFVFMNTDTAVHLHRLPTGNDFAVRARGSIGPDGIGLTTAELFDRQGFIGTSAQTLLVQRRP
;
A
#
# COMPACT_ATOMS: atom_id res chain seq x y z
N MET A 1 -18.32 -11.88 8.01
CA MET A 1 -17.75 -10.54 8.30
C MET A 1 -16.25 -10.68 8.31
N ILE A 2 -15.52 -9.85 7.61
CA ILE A 2 -14.05 -9.85 7.60
C ILE A 2 -13.58 -9.19 8.90
N ASP A 3 -12.73 -9.87 9.65
CA ASP A 3 -12.23 -9.44 10.96
C ASP A 3 -10.74 -9.03 10.97
N CYS A 4 -9.97 -9.46 9.95
CA CYS A 4 -8.57 -9.10 9.74
C CYS A 4 -8.17 -9.34 8.28
N LEU A 5 -6.98 -8.87 7.87
CA LEU A 5 -6.44 -9.16 6.54
C LEU A 5 -5.66 -10.48 6.51
N TYR A 6 -4.91 -10.77 7.57
CA TYR A 6 -4.10 -11.99 7.67
C TYR A 6 -4.23 -12.66 9.03
N ARG A 7 -4.07 -13.97 9.04
CA ARG A 7 -3.92 -14.79 10.26
C ARG A 7 -2.52 -15.37 10.30
N ARG A 8 -1.83 -15.21 11.42
CA ARG A 8 -0.53 -15.84 11.62
C ARG A 8 -0.70 -17.34 11.73
N ALA A 9 0.01 -18.09 10.87
CA ALA A 9 -0.03 -19.56 10.81
C ALA A 9 1.23 -20.22 11.42
N GLY A 10 2.21 -19.42 11.88
CA GLY A 10 3.44 -19.92 12.49
C GLY A 10 4.70 -19.43 11.77
N SER A 11 5.76 -20.24 11.80
CA SER A 11 7.03 -19.96 11.12
C SER A 11 7.64 -21.22 10.53
N GLU A 12 8.39 -21.09 9.44
CA GLU A 12 9.12 -22.16 8.77
C GLU A 12 10.51 -21.66 8.36
N GLY A 13 11.54 -22.07 9.11
CA GLY A 13 12.90 -21.53 8.94
C GLY A 13 12.95 -20.04 9.23
N ASP A 14 13.42 -19.25 8.27
CA ASP A 14 13.47 -17.78 8.32
C ASP A 14 12.20 -17.09 7.82
N PHE A 15 11.15 -17.85 7.50
CA PHE A 15 9.86 -17.32 7.06
C PHE A 15 8.85 -17.28 8.20
N GLU A 16 8.14 -16.17 8.33
CA GLU A 16 6.85 -16.13 8.99
C GLU A 16 5.75 -16.55 8.01
N VAL A 17 4.78 -17.32 8.48
CA VAL A 17 3.72 -17.90 7.65
C VAL A 17 2.39 -17.24 8.00
N PHE A 18 1.66 -16.83 6.98
CA PHE A 18 0.36 -16.17 7.12
C PHE A 18 -0.67 -16.77 6.17
N ASP A 19 -1.89 -16.93 6.65
CA ASP A 19 -3.06 -17.22 5.83
C ASP A 19 -3.78 -15.90 5.53
N SER A 20 -3.91 -15.55 4.24
CA SER A 20 -4.68 -14.38 3.83
C SER A 20 -6.17 -14.66 3.95
N THR A 21 -6.95 -13.65 4.34
CA THR A 21 -8.42 -13.73 4.41
C THR A 21 -9.06 -13.20 3.13
N ASP A 22 -10.36 -13.34 3.02
CA ASP A 22 -11.15 -12.74 1.95
C ASP A 22 -11.01 -11.20 1.90
N GLY A 23 -10.61 -10.57 3.02
CA GLY A 23 -10.35 -9.13 3.10
C GLY A 23 -9.17 -8.64 2.27
N THR A 24 -8.36 -9.53 1.74
CA THR A 24 -7.24 -9.17 0.85
C THR A 24 -7.61 -9.21 -0.64
N ARG A 25 -8.77 -9.76 -1.01
CA ARG A 25 -9.19 -9.94 -2.41
C ARG A 25 -9.21 -8.65 -3.20
N SER A 26 -8.65 -8.72 -4.40
CA SER A 26 -8.68 -7.63 -5.36
C SER A 26 -10.08 -7.48 -5.99
N ASN A 27 -10.40 -6.26 -6.40
CA ASN A 27 -11.57 -5.97 -7.24
C ASN A 27 -11.37 -6.37 -8.71
N TRP A 28 -10.15 -6.70 -9.13
CA TRP A 28 -9.84 -7.16 -10.50
C TRP A 28 -10.12 -8.66 -10.67
N ASP A 29 -9.72 -9.47 -9.70
CA ASP A 29 -9.89 -10.92 -9.65
C ASP A 29 -9.96 -11.37 -8.18
N PRO A 30 -11.02 -12.07 -7.76
CA PRO A 30 -11.18 -12.51 -6.37
C PRO A 30 -10.18 -13.61 -5.94
N GLN A 31 -9.41 -14.19 -6.85
CA GLN A 31 -8.37 -15.18 -6.53
C GLN A 31 -7.03 -14.53 -6.18
N ILE A 32 -6.86 -13.25 -6.48
CA ILE A 32 -5.63 -12.49 -6.18
C ILE A 32 -5.89 -11.40 -5.16
N GLN A 33 -4.82 -10.96 -4.51
CA GLN A 33 -4.87 -9.88 -3.53
C GLN A 33 -4.77 -8.51 -4.20
N HIS A 34 -5.37 -7.49 -3.58
CA HIS A 34 -5.04 -6.08 -3.79
C HIS A 34 -3.62 -5.82 -3.27
N GLY A 35 -2.89 -4.85 -3.85
CA GLY A 35 -1.48 -4.59 -3.48
C GLY A 35 -1.28 -4.00 -2.08
N SER A 36 -2.28 -3.30 -1.51
CA SER A 36 -2.18 -2.69 -0.17
C SER A 36 -1.97 -3.71 0.96
N PRO A 37 -2.72 -4.82 1.08
CA PRO A 37 -2.49 -5.81 2.12
C PRO A 37 -1.07 -6.40 2.11
N PRO A 38 -0.52 -6.90 0.98
CA PRO A 38 0.86 -7.38 0.91
C PRO A 38 1.90 -6.31 1.27
N LEU A 39 1.73 -5.07 0.78
CA LEU A 39 2.61 -3.96 1.15
C LEU A 39 2.62 -3.75 2.67
N ALA A 40 1.45 -3.75 3.31
CA ALA A 40 1.33 -3.57 4.76
C ALA A 40 1.97 -4.72 5.55
N LEU A 41 1.76 -5.98 5.13
CA LEU A 41 2.34 -7.15 5.78
C LEU A 41 3.87 -7.15 5.70
N MET A 42 4.42 -6.82 4.53
CA MET A 42 5.87 -6.71 4.36
C MET A 42 6.44 -5.48 5.08
N THR A 43 5.70 -4.36 5.17
CA THR A 43 6.07 -3.21 6.00
C THR A 43 6.18 -3.61 7.48
N LYS A 44 5.24 -4.43 7.99
CA LYS A 44 5.31 -4.98 9.35
C LYS A 44 6.61 -5.76 9.57
N GLN A 45 7.02 -6.61 8.62
CA GLN A 45 8.27 -7.38 8.72
C GLN A 45 9.50 -6.46 8.71
N ILE A 46 9.48 -5.40 7.90
CA ILE A 46 10.55 -4.38 7.88
C ILE A 46 10.63 -3.65 9.23
N GLU A 47 9.49 -3.22 9.81
CA GLU A 47 9.47 -2.55 11.12
C GLU A 47 9.98 -3.47 12.24
N GLN A 48 9.59 -4.75 12.23
CA GLN A 48 10.07 -5.74 13.21
C GLN A 48 11.58 -5.95 13.09
N LEU A 49 12.10 -6.09 11.86
CA LEU A 49 13.54 -6.25 11.63
C LEU A 49 14.34 -4.99 11.99
N ALA A 50 13.77 -3.79 11.73
CA ALA A 50 14.39 -2.52 12.06
C ALA A 50 14.52 -2.34 13.58
N GLY A 51 13.54 -2.81 14.37
CA GLY A 51 13.52 -2.72 15.83
C GLY A 51 13.94 -1.34 16.32
N ASP A 52 14.76 -1.32 17.37
CA ASP A 52 15.30 -0.09 17.99
C ASP A 52 16.62 0.39 17.33
N SER A 53 16.77 0.23 16.03
CA SER A 53 18.00 0.62 15.30
C SER A 53 18.31 2.12 15.33
N GLY A 54 17.36 2.97 15.77
CA GLY A 54 17.47 4.42 15.71
C GLY A 54 17.32 4.99 14.29
N LEU A 55 17.04 4.15 13.31
CA LEU A 55 16.80 4.56 11.93
C LEU A 55 15.30 4.63 11.64
N ARG A 56 14.88 5.60 10.82
CA ARG A 56 13.50 5.80 10.41
C ARG A 56 13.30 5.39 8.95
N ILE A 57 12.23 4.67 8.64
CA ILE A 57 11.83 4.38 7.27
C ILE A 57 11.52 5.72 6.54
N GLY A 58 12.25 5.98 5.47
CA GLY A 58 12.06 7.14 4.61
C GLY A 58 11.47 6.80 3.23
N ARG A 59 11.61 5.53 2.81
CA ARG A 59 11.02 5.02 1.55
C ARG A 59 10.62 3.56 1.69
N LEU A 60 9.48 3.22 1.11
CA LEU A 60 9.06 1.85 0.82
C LEU A 60 8.83 1.73 -0.69
N THR A 61 9.26 0.64 -1.29
CA THR A 61 8.91 0.32 -2.68
C THR A 61 8.46 -1.13 -2.74
N LEU A 62 7.20 -1.33 -3.12
CA LEU A 62 6.63 -2.64 -3.45
C LEU A 62 6.88 -2.91 -4.93
N ASP A 63 7.42 -4.08 -5.26
CA ASP A 63 7.42 -4.66 -6.60
C ASP A 63 6.48 -5.88 -6.60
N ILE A 64 5.50 -5.90 -7.49
CA ILE A 64 4.56 -7.01 -7.68
C ILE A 64 5.17 -7.92 -8.75
N LEU A 65 5.77 -9.03 -8.31
CA LEU A 65 6.51 -9.96 -9.19
C LEU A 65 5.59 -10.93 -9.93
N GLY A 66 4.30 -10.91 -9.61
CA GLY A 66 3.27 -11.73 -10.22
C GLY A 66 1.99 -11.71 -9.40
N ALA A 67 0.94 -12.34 -9.88
CA ALA A 67 -0.32 -12.45 -9.15
C ALA A 67 -0.08 -13.01 -7.73
N ILE A 68 -0.51 -12.24 -6.72
CA ILE A 68 -0.39 -12.61 -5.31
C ILE A 68 -1.67 -13.36 -4.94
N PRO A 69 -1.64 -14.67 -4.67
CA PRO A 69 -2.87 -15.42 -4.45
C PRO A 69 -3.50 -15.12 -3.09
N VAL A 70 -4.81 -15.30 -2.99
CA VAL A 70 -5.52 -15.38 -1.71
C VAL A 70 -5.32 -16.80 -1.16
N ALA A 71 -4.24 -16.99 -0.38
CA ALA A 71 -3.78 -18.30 0.06
C ALA A 71 -2.82 -18.16 1.25
N ARG A 72 -2.17 -19.26 1.61
CA ARG A 72 -1.03 -19.27 2.54
C ARG A 72 0.19 -18.62 1.88
N LEU A 73 0.89 -17.78 2.64
CA LEU A 73 2.03 -17.00 2.20
C LEU A 73 3.18 -17.13 3.20
N TRP A 74 4.39 -17.08 2.68
CA TRP A 74 5.63 -17.10 3.44
C TRP A 74 6.33 -15.76 3.26
N VAL A 75 6.61 -15.07 4.36
CA VAL A 75 7.22 -13.74 4.35
C VAL A 75 8.50 -13.77 5.17
N ARG A 76 9.57 -13.24 4.63
CA ARG A 76 10.85 -13.03 5.32
C ARG A 76 11.38 -11.63 5.08
N ALA A 77 12.22 -11.15 6.00
CA ALA A 77 12.92 -9.90 5.82
C ALA A 77 14.40 -10.04 6.21
N TRP A 78 15.25 -9.24 5.56
CA TRP A 78 16.69 -9.22 5.84
C TRP A 78 17.27 -7.83 5.62
N VAL A 79 18.44 -7.59 6.24
CA VAL A 79 19.24 -6.40 5.96
C VAL A 79 20.06 -6.66 4.71
N ASP A 80 19.75 -5.97 3.63
CA ASP A 80 20.45 -6.08 2.35
C ASP A 80 21.74 -5.23 2.32
N ARG A 81 21.64 -4.01 2.87
CA ARG A 81 22.79 -3.12 3.05
C ARG A 81 22.77 -2.55 4.48
N PRO A 82 23.67 -3.01 5.35
CA PRO A 82 23.79 -2.45 6.70
C PRO A 82 24.48 -1.08 6.68
N GLY A 83 24.15 -0.24 7.66
CA GLY A 83 24.82 1.04 7.87
C GLY A 83 24.20 1.88 8.98
N ALA A 84 25.04 2.64 9.69
CA ALA A 84 24.61 3.43 10.85
C ALA A 84 23.82 4.70 10.48
N ARG A 85 24.00 5.25 9.28
CA ARG A 85 23.29 6.44 8.83
C ARG A 85 22.21 6.14 7.81
N ILE A 86 22.42 5.12 6.98
CA ILE A 86 21.49 4.65 5.98
C ILE A 86 21.59 3.13 5.90
N SER A 87 20.45 2.44 5.91
CA SER A 87 20.34 0.99 5.79
C SER A 87 19.28 0.62 4.78
N LEU A 88 19.53 -0.41 3.97
CA LEU A 88 18.52 -0.98 3.07
C LEU A 88 18.05 -2.31 3.64
N LEU A 89 16.76 -2.41 3.88
CA LEU A 89 16.09 -3.64 4.28
C LEU A 89 15.21 -4.14 3.13
N VAL A 90 15.07 -5.45 3.05
CA VAL A 90 14.21 -6.11 2.07
C VAL A 90 13.26 -7.05 2.78
N ALA A 91 12.00 -7.07 2.36
CA ALA A 91 11.04 -8.11 2.69
C ALA A 91 10.56 -8.79 1.40
N GLU A 92 10.43 -10.10 1.42
CA GLU A 92 9.98 -10.90 0.28
C GLU A 92 8.82 -11.80 0.70
N MET A 93 7.77 -11.78 -0.11
CA MET A 93 6.61 -12.63 0.05
C MET A 93 6.62 -13.70 -1.03
N SER A 94 6.45 -14.95 -0.62
CA SER A 94 6.38 -16.11 -1.50
C SER A 94 5.04 -16.83 -1.38
N ALA A 95 4.60 -17.43 -2.47
CA ALA A 95 3.42 -18.30 -2.53
C ALA A 95 3.80 -19.69 -3.05
N GLU A 96 2.95 -20.67 -2.75
CA GLU A 96 3.11 -22.04 -3.24
C GLU A 96 2.90 -22.10 -4.76
N ARG A 97 3.64 -22.97 -5.40
CA ARG A 97 3.47 -23.35 -6.82
C ARG A 97 2.61 -24.60 -6.94
N PRO A 98 2.01 -24.84 -8.10
CA PRO A 98 1.28 -26.10 -8.35
C PRO A 98 2.13 -27.37 -8.18
N ASP A 99 3.47 -27.25 -8.32
CA ASP A 99 4.43 -28.36 -8.14
C ASP A 99 4.90 -28.54 -6.69
N GLY A 100 4.32 -27.81 -5.73
CA GLY A 100 4.66 -27.85 -4.30
C GLY A 100 5.89 -27.03 -3.92
N GLY A 101 6.55 -26.35 -4.87
CA GLY A 101 7.63 -25.40 -4.60
C GLY A 101 7.07 -24.02 -4.22
N ARG A 102 7.98 -23.08 -3.81
CA ARG A 102 7.63 -21.68 -3.54
C ARG A 102 8.18 -20.79 -4.64
N ARG A 103 7.48 -19.69 -4.92
CA ARG A 103 7.97 -18.61 -5.78
C ARG A 103 7.76 -17.25 -5.11
N PRO A 104 8.69 -16.31 -5.24
CA PRO A 104 8.43 -14.92 -4.89
C PRO A 104 7.25 -14.36 -5.71
N VAL A 105 6.34 -13.66 -5.03
CA VAL A 105 5.18 -12.99 -5.65
C VAL A 105 5.19 -11.49 -5.44
N ALA A 106 5.89 -11.02 -4.40
CA ALA A 106 6.08 -9.60 -4.13
C ALA A 106 7.37 -9.37 -3.35
N ARG A 107 7.93 -8.16 -3.48
CA ARG A 107 9.09 -7.71 -2.72
C ARG A 107 8.91 -6.27 -2.29
N VAL A 108 9.31 -5.95 -1.07
CA VAL A 108 9.41 -4.57 -0.57
C VAL A 108 10.87 -4.26 -0.28
N THR A 109 11.36 -3.14 -0.78
CA THR A 109 12.62 -2.55 -0.35
C THR A 109 12.34 -1.31 0.49
N ALA A 110 13.08 -1.15 1.59
CA ALA A 110 12.92 -0.03 2.50
C ALA A 110 14.26 0.66 2.76
N TRP A 111 14.36 1.97 2.47
CA TRP A 111 15.45 2.79 2.96
C TRP A 111 15.14 3.31 4.35
N LEU A 112 16.02 3.00 5.29
CA LEU A 112 16.03 3.53 6.65
C LEU A 112 17.14 4.56 6.79
N LEU A 113 16.84 5.68 7.42
CA LEU A 113 17.69 6.85 7.51
C LEU A 113 17.84 7.28 8.98
N ALA A 114 19.04 7.66 9.37
CA ALA A 114 19.27 8.29 10.67
C ALA A 114 18.51 9.62 10.74
N THR A 115 17.88 9.87 11.88
CA THR A 115 17.22 11.15 12.15
C THR A 115 18.19 12.15 12.78
N SER A 116 17.94 13.44 12.56
CA SER A 116 18.61 14.54 13.22
C SER A 116 17.60 15.64 13.56
N ASP A 117 17.93 16.52 14.47
CA ASP A 117 17.10 17.69 14.77
C ASP A 117 17.22 18.71 13.63
N THR A 118 16.10 18.98 12.98
CA THR A 118 15.94 19.96 11.91
C THR A 118 14.66 20.77 12.12
N ALA A 119 14.21 20.92 13.37
CA ALA A 119 12.95 21.57 13.70
C ALA A 119 12.89 23.03 13.24
N ASP A 120 14.05 23.72 13.19
CA ASP A 120 14.19 25.10 12.69
C ASP A 120 14.16 25.22 11.15
N ALA A 121 14.22 24.08 10.43
CA ALA A 121 14.25 24.02 8.95
C ALA A 121 13.05 23.27 8.36
N VAL A 122 12.01 23.03 9.15
CA VAL A 122 10.80 22.33 8.68
C VAL A 122 10.12 23.11 7.57
N THR A 123 9.79 22.40 6.49
CA THR A 123 9.00 22.91 5.37
C THR A 123 7.93 21.90 5.00
N ASP A 124 6.71 22.34 4.81
CA ASP A 124 5.63 21.53 4.27
C ASP A 124 5.41 21.88 2.80
N ARG A 125 5.44 20.87 1.94
CA ARG A 125 5.23 21.04 0.50
C ARG A 125 3.83 21.54 0.18
N TYR A 126 2.85 21.12 0.98
CA TYR A 126 1.45 21.48 0.84
C TYR A 126 0.86 21.83 2.21
N PRO A 127 -0.13 22.74 2.26
CA PRO A 127 -0.89 22.97 3.49
C PRO A 127 -1.66 21.69 3.88
N PRO A 128 -2.10 21.59 5.15
CA PRO A 128 -2.97 20.50 5.57
C PRO A 128 -4.18 20.38 4.66
N LEU A 129 -4.50 19.13 4.27
CA LEU A 129 -5.65 18.87 3.41
C LEU A 129 -6.92 18.87 4.25
N VAL A 130 -7.86 19.74 3.91
CA VAL A 130 -9.18 19.81 4.54
C VAL A 130 -10.12 18.85 3.82
N GLU A 131 -10.82 18.00 4.57
CA GLU A 131 -11.84 17.12 4.01
C GLU A 131 -13.06 17.93 3.56
N GLY A 132 -13.41 17.81 2.30
CA GLY A 132 -14.60 18.42 1.70
C GLY A 132 -15.80 17.45 1.69
N GLU A 133 -16.87 17.85 0.98
CA GLU A 133 -18.02 16.98 0.78
C GLU A 133 -17.61 15.68 0.05
N SER A 134 -18.09 14.54 0.57
CA SER A 134 -17.90 13.25 -0.06
C SER A 134 -18.89 13.04 -1.19
N VAL A 135 -18.41 12.53 -2.31
CA VAL A 135 -19.26 12.01 -3.40
C VAL A 135 -19.39 10.49 -3.27
N ALA A 136 -20.47 9.95 -3.85
CA ALA A 136 -20.67 8.50 -3.88
C ALA A 136 -19.43 7.78 -4.46
N VAL A 137 -19.11 6.61 -3.92
CA VAL A 137 -18.14 5.71 -4.53
C VAL A 137 -18.68 5.23 -5.88
N PRO A 138 -17.82 4.88 -6.85
CA PRO A 138 -18.27 4.31 -8.12
C PRO A 138 -19.19 3.12 -7.88
N HIS A 139 -20.23 2.96 -8.69
CA HIS A 139 -21.22 1.87 -8.57
C HIS A 139 -20.55 0.49 -8.49
N ASP A 140 -19.48 0.30 -9.25
CA ASP A 140 -18.71 -0.97 -9.28
C ASP A 140 -17.97 -1.26 -7.95
N TRP A 141 -17.86 -0.27 -7.06
CA TRP A 141 -17.29 -0.42 -5.72
C TRP A 141 -18.36 -0.68 -4.67
N GLU A 142 -19.63 -0.30 -4.94
CA GLU A 142 -20.73 -0.53 -4.03
C GLU A 142 -20.99 -2.03 -3.88
N GLY A 143 -20.85 -2.54 -2.65
CA GLY A 143 -21.03 -3.97 -2.35
C GLY A 143 -19.93 -4.88 -2.89
N ALA A 144 -18.84 -4.32 -3.41
CA ALA A 144 -17.66 -5.10 -3.78
C ALA A 144 -17.13 -5.86 -2.56
N LYS A 145 -16.90 -7.16 -2.74
CA LYS A 145 -16.36 -8.04 -1.71
C LYS A 145 -14.84 -7.91 -1.63
N GLY A 146 -14.28 -8.18 -0.44
CA GLY A 146 -12.86 -8.24 -0.26
C GLY A 146 -12.24 -6.94 0.25
N TYR A 147 -11.11 -6.51 -0.34
CA TYR A 147 -10.34 -5.37 0.17
C TYR A 147 -11.17 -4.08 0.28
N LEU A 148 -12.04 -3.79 -0.69
CA LEU A 148 -12.83 -2.56 -0.67
C LEU A 148 -13.76 -2.46 0.54
N GLU A 149 -14.26 -3.58 1.09
CA GLU A 149 -15.12 -3.58 2.28
C GLU A 149 -14.31 -3.46 3.61
N THR A 150 -12.99 -3.58 3.56
CA THR A 150 -12.10 -3.44 4.72
C THR A 150 -11.58 -2.02 4.94
N VAL A 151 -11.97 -1.09 4.08
CA VAL A 151 -11.55 0.31 4.11
C VAL A 151 -12.78 1.22 4.07
N SER A 152 -12.82 2.24 4.91
CA SER A 152 -13.78 3.35 4.80
C SER A 152 -13.32 4.30 3.70
N TRP A 153 -14.20 4.60 2.74
CA TRP A 153 -13.91 5.44 1.57
C TRP A 153 -14.72 6.72 1.63
N ARG A 154 -14.05 7.87 1.59
CA ARG A 154 -14.67 9.18 1.48
C ARG A 154 -13.99 9.92 0.32
N ARG A 155 -14.58 9.77 -0.86
CA ARG A 155 -14.09 10.41 -2.09
C ARG A 155 -14.59 11.83 -2.17
N GLN A 156 -13.77 12.71 -2.71
CA GLN A 156 -14.13 14.10 -2.99
C GLN A 156 -14.18 14.32 -4.50
N PRO A 157 -15.03 15.27 -4.97
CA PRO A 157 -15.05 15.60 -6.39
C PRO A 157 -13.68 16.09 -6.85
N ASP A 158 -13.36 15.83 -8.11
CA ASP A 158 -12.19 16.40 -8.77
C ASP A 158 -12.36 17.92 -8.85
N THR A 159 -11.43 18.65 -8.30
CA THR A 159 -11.37 20.12 -8.36
C THR A 159 -10.48 20.63 -9.49
N GLY A 160 -10.25 19.82 -10.53
CA GLY A 160 -9.46 20.18 -11.71
C GLY A 160 -7.98 19.80 -11.60
N GLU A 161 -7.06 20.75 -11.64
CA GLU A 161 -5.61 20.46 -11.67
C GLU A 161 -5.06 19.76 -10.43
N SER A 162 -5.81 19.76 -9.32
CA SER A 162 -5.37 19.20 -8.04
C SER A 162 -5.40 17.67 -7.95
N GLY A 163 -6.11 16.98 -8.88
CA GLY A 163 -6.33 15.53 -8.83
C GLY A 163 -7.47 15.12 -7.90
N ASN A 164 -7.80 13.83 -7.93
CA ASN A 164 -8.86 13.25 -7.10
C ASN A 164 -8.39 13.02 -5.68
N VAL A 165 -9.23 13.33 -4.70
CA VAL A 165 -8.96 13.10 -3.28
C VAL A 165 -9.82 11.96 -2.76
N ALA A 166 -9.21 11.04 -2.03
CA ALA A 166 -9.90 10.02 -1.26
C ALA A 166 -9.31 9.96 0.15
N TRP A 167 -10.16 10.17 1.16
CA TRP A 167 -9.85 9.87 2.56
C TRP A 167 -10.18 8.41 2.84
N MET A 168 -9.26 7.72 3.49
CA MET A 168 -9.33 6.26 3.69
C MET A 168 -8.90 5.90 5.11
N SER A 169 -9.68 5.02 5.74
CA SER A 169 -9.35 4.48 7.07
C SER A 169 -9.50 2.96 7.01
N PRO A 170 -8.47 2.17 7.38
CA PRO A 170 -8.63 0.74 7.58
C PRO A 170 -9.67 0.45 8.68
N LEU A 171 -10.59 -0.48 8.41
CA LEU A 171 -11.67 -0.89 9.31
C LEU A 171 -11.34 -2.15 10.11
N VAL A 172 -10.33 -2.89 9.68
CA VAL A 172 -9.90 -4.15 10.30
C VAL A 172 -8.40 -4.12 10.61
N PRO A 173 -7.89 -4.91 11.56
CA PRO A 173 -6.45 -5.04 11.80
C PRO A 173 -5.74 -5.72 10.62
N LEU A 174 -4.45 -5.47 10.49
CA LEU A 174 -3.60 -6.11 9.48
C LEU A 174 -3.46 -7.61 9.77
N VAL A 175 -3.08 -7.95 10.99
CA VAL A 175 -2.94 -9.34 11.45
C VAL A 175 -3.86 -9.52 12.66
N ASP A 176 -4.55 -10.67 12.71
CA ASP A 176 -5.45 -11.00 13.80
C ASP A 176 -4.74 -10.86 15.16
N SER A 177 -5.43 -10.20 16.10
CA SER A 177 -4.97 -10.03 17.50
C SER A 177 -3.60 -9.35 17.67
N GLU A 178 -3.06 -8.70 16.62
CA GLU A 178 -1.80 -7.98 16.68
C GLU A 178 -2.01 -6.46 16.50
N PRO A 179 -1.21 -5.61 17.20
CA PRO A 179 -1.28 -4.17 17.01
C PRO A 179 -0.82 -3.80 15.59
N THR A 180 -1.49 -2.82 15.00
CA THR A 180 -1.14 -2.27 13.68
C THR A 180 -0.59 -0.85 13.87
N THR A 181 0.63 -0.57 13.38
CA THR A 181 1.25 0.76 13.45
C THR A 181 0.58 1.74 12.48
N ALA A 182 0.80 3.05 12.66
CA ALA A 182 0.28 4.05 11.72
C ALA A 182 0.90 3.89 10.32
N LEU A 183 2.17 3.47 10.22
CA LEU A 183 2.81 3.20 8.94
C LEU A 183 2.23 1.98 8.23
N GLN A 184 1.95 0.90 8.97
CA GLN A 184 1.24 -0.26 8.43
C GLN A 184 -0.16 0.13 7.94
N ARG A 185 -0.90 0.97 8.70
CA ARG A 185 -2.23 1.45 8.29
C ARG A 185 -2.18 2.31 7.03
N LEU A 186 -1.18 3.19 6.89
CA LEU A 186 -0.95 3.90 5.63
C LEU A 186 -0.68 2.91 4.49
N ALA A 187 0.18 1.90 4.71
CA ALA A 187 0.46 0.86 3.73
C ALA A 187 -0.78 0.03 3.34
N MET A 188 -1.74 -0.14 4.27
CA MET A 188 -3.03 -0.80 4.00
C MET A 188 -3.91 -0.03 3.01
N VAL A 189 -3.62 1.24 2.69
CA VAL A 189 -4.49 2.06 1.83
C VAL A 189 -3.74 2.73 0.66
N VAL A 190 -2.43 2.96 0.75
CA VAL A 190 -1.69 3.79 -0.21
C VAL A 190 -1.66 3.24 -1.63
N ASP A 191 -1.67 1.92 -1.80
CA ASP A 191 -1.70 1.29 -3.13
C ASP A 191 -3.01 1.56 -3.89
N SER A 192 -4.04 2.03 -3.19
CA SER A 192 -5.30 2.48 -3.80
C SER A 192 -5.19 3.79 -4.59
N ALA A 193 -4.04 4.44 -4.61
CA ALA A 193 -3.81 5.68 -5.36
C ALA A 193 -4.18 5.52 -6.84
N ASN A 194 -3.89 4.38 -7.45
CA ASN A 194 -4.31 4.02 -8.80
C ASN A 194 -5.83 4.14 -8.99
N GLY A 195 -6.63 3.55 -8.09
CA GLY A 195 -8.09 3.64 -8.14
C GLY A 195 -8.62 5.05 -7.82
N ALA A 196 -8.03 5.74 -6.85
CA ALA A 196 -8.42 7.10 -6.48
C ALA A 196 -8.16 8.11 -7.62
N GLY A 197 -7.02 7.98 -8.30
CA GLY A 197 -6.60 8.84 -9.41
C GLY A 197 -6.97 8.30 -10.80
N ALA A 198 -7.86 7.31 -10.91
CA ALA A 198 -8.17 6.64 -12.16
C ALA A 198 -8.62 7.61 -13.25
N ALA A 199 -7.90 7.60 -14.38
CA ALA A 199 -8.21 8.38 -15.56
C ALA A 199 -9.04 7.60 -16.61
N LEU A 200 -9.25 6.30 -16.35
CA LEU A 200 -9.93 5.38 -17.29
C LEU A 200 -11.18 4.77 -16.63
N ASP A 201 -12.17 4.49 -17.47
CA ASP A 201 -13.35 3.74 -17.11
C ASP A 201 -13.01 2.25 -16.89
N PRO A 202 -13.17 1.71 -15.65
CA PRO A 202 -12.83 0.33 -15.33
C PRO A 202 -13.72 -0.71 -16.03
N SER A 203 -14.89 -0.31 -16.56
CA SER A 203 -15.72 -1.19 -17.38
C SER A 203 -15.12 -1.48 -18.75
N ARG A 204 -14.23 -0.60 -19.25
CA ARG A 204 -13.60 -0.66 -20.57
C ARG A 204 -12.12 -1.05 -20.53
N PHE A 205 -11.47 -0.80 -19.40
CA PHE A 205 -10.02 -0.99 -19.25
C PHE A 205 -9.69 -1.72 -17.96
N VAL A 206 -8.63 -2.52 -18.01
CA VAL A 206 -7.89 -3.00 -16.85
C VAL A 206 -6.62 -2.16 -16.77
N PHE A 207 -6.31 -1.65 -15.56
CA PHE A 207 -5.12 -0.83 -15.29
C PHE A 207 -4.55 -1.22 -13.93
N MET A 208 -3.70 -2.24 -13.94
CA MET A 208 -3.06 -2.79 -12.75
C MET A 208 -1.67 -2.20 -12.58
N ASN A 209 -1.32 -1.84 -11.35
CA ASN A 209 0.03 -1.40 -11.05
C ASN A 209 1.01 -2.58 -10.94
N THR A 210 2.24 -2.35 -11.34
CA THR A 210 3.37 -3.29 -11.21
C THR A 210 4.19 -3.02 -9.97
N ASP A 211 4.09 -1.81 -9.43
CA ASP A 211 4.84 -1.33 -8.28
C ASP A 211 4.06 -0.25 -7.50
N THR A 212 4.52 0.02 -6.29
CA THR A 212 4.11 1.19 -5.49
C THR A 212 5.31 1.71 -4.72
N ALA A 213 5.82 2.87 -5.10
CA ALA A 213 6.87 3.57 -4.37
C ALA A 213 6.26 4.63 -3.45
N VAL A 214 6.64 4.64 -2.17
CA VAL A 214 6.19 5.59 -1.15
C VAL A 214 7.39 6.30 -0.56
N HIS A 215 7.43 7.62 -0.61
CA HIS A 215 8.46 8.46 -0.02
C HIS A 215 7.88 9.24 1.16
N LEU A 216 8.48 9.12 2.33
CA LEU A 216 7.96 9.68 3.57
C LEU A 216 8.75 10.91 4.00
N HIS A 217 8.11 12.06 3.99
CA HIS A 217 8.59 13.31 4.57
C HIS A 217 8.63 13.22 6.10
N ARG A 218 7.57 12.66 6.72
CA ARG A 218 7.50 12.29 8.13
C ARG A 218 6.75 10.97 8.31
N LEU A 219 6.82 10.37 9.48
CA LEU A 219 5.99 9.21 9.77
C LEU A 219 4.52 9.62 9.88
N PRO A 220 3.61 8.77 9.37
CA PRO A 220 2.18 8.99 9.50
C PRO A 220 1.73 8.83 10.97
N THR A 221 0.60 9.47 11.29
CA THR A 221 -0.06 9.37 12.58
C THR A 221 -1.53 8.99 12.43
N GLY A 222 -2.09 8.33 13.45
CA GLY A 222 -3.51 8.01 13.48
C GLY A 222 -3.91 6.84 12.56
N ASN A 223 -5.12 6.92 12.04
CA ASN A 223 -5.78 5.85 11.28
C ASN A 223 -6.51 6.36 10.02
N ASP A 224 -6.36 7.61 9.70
CA ASP A 224 -7.12 8.27 8.65
C ASP A 224 -6.19 9.04 7.71
N PHE A 225 -6.17 8.65 6.44
CA PHE A 225 -5.21 9.12 5.45
C PHE A 225 -5.92 9.62 4.21
N ALA A 226 -5.43 10.72 3.63
CA ALA A 226 -5.87 11.16 2.33
C ALA A 226 -4.80 10.89 1.27
N VAL A 227 -5.29 10.43 0.14
CA VAL A 227 -4.53 10.28 -1.10
C VAL A 227 -5.09 11.27 -2.11
N ARG A 228 -4.28 12.23 -2.55
CA ARG A 228 -4.61 13.13 -3.67
C ARG A 228 -3.87 12.64 -4.90
N ALA A 229 -4.58 11.92 -5.77
CA ALA A 229 -3.99 11.13 -6.84
C ALA A 229 -4.40 11.61 -8.22
N ARG A 230 -3.48 11.45 -9.18
CA ARG A 230 -3.71 11.72 -10.60
C ARG A 230 -3.06 10.65 -11.45
N GLY A 231 -3.85 10.06 -12.35
CA GLY A 231 -3.39 9.12 -13.37
C GLY A 231 -3.11 9.80 -14.71
N SER A 232 -2.14 9.24 -15.44
CA SER A 232 -1.84 9.57 -16.83
C SER A 232 -1.63 8.29 -17.62
N ILE A 233 -2.12 8.23 -18.85
CA ILE A 233 -2.05 7.04 -19.69
C ILE A 233 -1.32 7.38 -20.98
N GLY A 234 -0.28 6.61 -21.28
CA GLY A 234 0.44 6.70 -22.54
C GLY A 234 -0.31 6.02 -23.69
N PRO A 235 0.14 6.23 -24.95
CA PRO A 235 -0.55 5.71 -26.13
C PRO A 235 -0.34 4.21 -26.36
N ASP A 236 0.56 3.58 -25.63
CA ASP A 236 1.10 2.22 -25.82
C ASP A 236 0.72 1.23 -24.70
N GLY A 237 -0.21 1.59 -23.83
CA GLY A 237 -0.67 0.72 -22.75
C GLY A 237 0.17 0.81 -21.47
N ILE A 238 1.02 1.83 -21.33
CA ILE A 238 1.72 2.14 -20.09
C ILE A 238 1.07 3.37 -19.46
N GLY A 239 0.84 3.32 -18.17
CA GLY A 239 0.29 4.43 -17.39
C GLY A 239 1.14 4.75 -16.16
N LEU A 240 0.83 5.87 -15.55
CA LEU A 240 1.44 6.36 -14.32
C LEU A 240 0.35 6.92 -13.41
N THR A 241 0.40 6.59 -12.14
CA THR A 241 -0.32 7.34 -11.10
C THR A 241 0.67 7.92 -10.10
N THR A 242 0.52 9.20 -9.81
CA THR A 242 1.24 9.86 -8.70
C THR A 242 0.25 10.37 -7.67
N ALA A 243 0.68 10.42 -6.41
CA ALA A 243 -0.17 10.96 -5.35
C ALA A 243 0.64 11.70 -4.29
N GLU A 244 0.02 12.71 -3.70
CA GLU A 244 0.40 13.30 -2.43
C GLU A 244 -0.39 12.62 -1.31
N LEU A 245 0.31 12.37 -0.20
CA LEU A 245 -0.20 11.64 0.94
C LEU A 245 -0.34 12.57 2.15
N PHE A 246 -1.46 12.45 2.84
CA PHE A 246 -1.76 13.26 4.03
C PHE A 246 -2.32 12.38 5.13
N ASP A 247 -2.11 12.82 6.37
CA ASP A 247 -2.92 12.42 7.52
C ASP A 247 -3.64 13.66 8.09
N ARG A 248 -4.28 13.53 9.25
CA ARG A 248 -4.99 14.65 9.88
C ARG A 248 -4.09 15.78 10.36
N GLN A 249 -2.78 15.57 10.43
CA GLN A 249 -1.80 16.62 10.78
C GLN A 249 -1.22 17.34 9.55
N GLY A 250 -1.45 16.84 8.33
CA GLY A 250 -0.99 17.46 7.09
C GLY A 250 -0.23 16.50 6.17
N PHE A 251 0.64 17.06 5.33
CA PHE A 251 1.41 16.31 4.34
C PHE A 251 2.38 15.31 4.99
N ILE A 252 2.39 14.07 4.50
CA ILE A 252 3.28 13.01 4.98
C ILE A 252 4.25 12.49 3.93
N GLY A 253 3.97 12.69 2.65
CA GLY A 253 4.84 12.21 1.59
C GLY A 253 4.15 12.07 0.24
N THR A 254 4.76 11.27 -0.63
CA THR A 254 4.26 11.03 -1.99
C THR A 254 4.27 9.55 -2.33
N SER A 255 3.43 9.15 -3.30
CA SER A 255 3.54 7.84 -3.93
C SER A 255 3.53 7.93 -5.45
N ALA A 256 4.06 6.88 -6.10
CA ALA A 256 4.03 6.71 -7.54
C ALA A 256 3.85 5.23 -7.88
N GLN A 257 3.13 4.96 -8.97
CA GLN A 257 2.82 3.61 -9.46
C GLN A 257 2.92 3.57 -10.98
N THR A 258 3.57 2.54 -11.54
CA THR A 258 3.55 2.24 -12.96
C THR A 258 2.39 1.32 -13.27
N LEU A 259 1.63 1.60 -14.33
CA LEU A 259 0.42 0.86 -14.68
C LEU A 259 0.60 0.09 -15.99
N LEU A 260 0.20 -1.18 -15.97
CA LEU A 260 -0.09 -1.95 -17.17
C LEU A 260 -1.57 -1.73 -17.52
N VAL A 261 -1.82 -1.14 -18.70
CA VAL A 261 -3.16 -0.78 -19.17
C VAL A 261 -3.56 -1.64 -20.37
N GLN A 262 -4.71 -2.28 -20.27
CA GLN A 262 -5.25 -3.14 -21.33
C GLN A 262 -6.74 -2.86 -21.52
N ARG A 263 -7.22 -2.96 -22.77
CA ARG A 263 -8.68 -2.96 -23.02
C ARG A 263 -9.29 -4.27 -22.54
N ARG A 264 -10.46 -4.20 -21.95
CA ARG A 264 -11.25 -5.41 -21.71
C ARG A 264 -11.69 -5.99 -23.08
N PRO A 265 -11.79 -7.32 -23.19
CA PRO A 265 -12.31 -8.00 -24.37
C PRO A 265 -13.71 -7.54 -24.74
#